data_45c53eac0149a7b05c7031682ed448b2
#
_entry.id   45c53eac0149a7b05c7031682ed448b2
#
_cell.length_a   1.000
_cell.length_b   1.000
_cell.length_c   1.000
_cell.angle_alpha   90.00
_cell.angle_beta   90.00
_cell.angle_gamma   90.00
#
_symmetry.space_group_name_H-M   'P 1'
#
loop_
_entity.id
_entity.type
_entity.pdbx_description
1 polymer ?
#
loop_
_entity_poly.entity_id
_entity_poly.type
_entity_poly.pdbx_seq_one_letter_code
_entity_poly.pdbx_strand_id
1 'polypeptide(L)'
;MQAGQAILTLAGSQVSFRVTPEILLSKSTEAAGKVNSMKRRFEELRALMDKTKGYWLGEGGDKHRQLYYDLEKDTEEILRRLGEHPTDLVTIAQKYFDVEMQIQQVVQELPGDVIV
;
A
#
# COMPACT_ATOMS: atom_id res chain seq x y z
N MET A 1 5.20 -27.04 -10.96
CA MET A 1 5.63 -25.63 -11.06
C MET A 1 5.10 -24.88 -9.87
N GLN A 2 5.95 -24.20 -9.16
CA GLN A 2 5.48 -23.37 -8.06
C GLN A 2 4.88 -22.09 -8.63
N ALA A 3 3.58 -22.03 -8.57
CA ALA A 3 2.80 -20.96 -9.15
C ALA A 3 3.05 -19.64 -8.44
N GLY A 4 3.19 -18.58 -9.21
CA GLY A 4 3.19 -17.22 -8.71
C GLY A 4 4.44 -16.77 -7.96
N GLN A 5 5.53 -17.53 -8.00
CA GLN A 5 6.79 -17.05 -7.43
C GLN A 5 7.55 -16.17 -8.41
N ALA A 6 8.02 -15.05 -7.92
CA ALA A 6 8.84 -14.12 -8.68
C ALA A 6 10.01 -13.64 -7.83
N ILE A 7 11.09 -13.26 -8.50
CA ILE A 7 12.24 -12.64 -7.86
C ILE A 7 12.25 -11.17 -8.25
N LEU A 8 12.17 -10.29 -7.25
CA LEU A 8 12.26 -8.86 -7.46
C LEU A 8 13.66 -8.39 -7.10
N THR A 9 14.26 -7.61 -8.01
CA THR A 9 15.56 -6.99 -7.78
C THR A 9 15.39 -5.48 -7.76
N LEU A 10 15.84 -4.85 -6.69
CA LEU A 10 15.79 -3.41 -6.57
C LEU A 10 16.95 -2.77 -7.32
N ALA A 11 16.66 -1.73 -8.10
CA ALA A 11 17.67 -1.00 -8.87
C ALA A 11 18.73 -0.39 -7.93
N GLY A 12 20.00 -0.57 -8.27
CA GLY A 12 21.11 -0.07 -7.47
C GLY A 12 21.37 -0.84 -6.18
N SER A 13 20.64 -1.92 -5.96
CA SER A 13 20.79 -2.79 -4.79
C SER A 13 20.98 -4.23 -5.24
N GLN A 14 21.75 -4.99 -4.47
CA GLN A 14 21.90 -6.43 -4.70
C GLN A 14 20.88 -7.25 -3.90
N VAL A 15 19.92 -6.62 -3.30
CA VAL A 15 18.86 -7.29 -2.55
C VAL A 15 17.86 -7.89 -3.53
N SER A 16 17.65 -9.19 -3.45
CA SER A 16 16.60 -9.88 -4.16
C SER A 16 15.72 -10.64 -3.17
N PHE A 17 14.41 -10.71 -3.41
CA PHE A 17 13.49 -11.45 -2.57
C PHE A 17 12.43 -12.12 -3.43
N ARG A 18 11.89 -13.20 -2.91
CA ARG A 18 10.84 -13.97 -3.57
C ARG A 18 9.49 -13.53 -3.04
N VAL A 19 8.56 -13.31 -3.95
CA VAL A 19 7.18 -12.99 -3.61
C VAL A 19 6.23 -13.85 -4.45
N THR A 20 5.08 -14.14 -3.91
CA THR A 20 4.00 -14.80 -4.64
C THR A 20 2.82 -13.83 -4.76
N PRO A 21 1.91 -14.01 -5.75
CA PRO A 21 0.72 -13.18 -5.86
C PRO A 21 -0.13 -13.21 -4.59
N GLU A 22 -0.23 -14.36 -3.93
CA GLU A 22 -1.00 -14.52 -2.69
C GLU A 22 -0.40 -13.69 -1.57
N ILE A 23 0.93 -13.67 -1.43
CA ILE A 23 1.62 -12.84 -0.45
C ILE A 23 1.40 -11.36 -0.76
N LEU A 24 1.48 -10.95 -2.02
CA LEU A 24 1.24 -9.58 -2.44
C LEU A 24 -0.17 -9.12 -2.07
N LEU A 25 -1.19 -9.97 -2.32
CA LEU A 25 -2.57 -9.66 -1.97
C LEU A 25 -2.75 -9.56 -0.45
N SER A 26 -2.17 -10.47 0.31
CA SER A 26 -2.21 -10.46 1.77
C SER A 26 -1.58 -9.18 2.33
N LYS A 27 -0.41 -8.81 1.83
CA LYS A 27 0.29 -7.58 2.26
C LYS A 27 -0.46 -6.33 1.83
N SER A 28 -1.12 -6.35 0.68
CA SER A 28 -1.99 -5.26 0.25
C SER A 28 -3.12 -5.02 1.24
N THR A 29 -3.81 -6.08 1.66
CA THR A 29 -4.89 -6.00 2.64
C THR A 29 -4.38 -5.45 3.98
N GLU A 30 -3.24 -5.95 4.44
CA GLU A 30 -2.61 -5.50 5.68
C GLU A 30 -2.24 -4.02 5.60
N ALA A 31 -1.61 -3.59 4.51
CA ALA A 31 -1.23 -2.21 4.30
C ALA A 31 -2.44 -1.28 4.23
N ALA A 32 -3.50 -1.68 3.52
CA ALA A 32 -4.75 -0.92 3.45
C ALA A 32 -5.36 -0.73 4.83
N GLY A 33 -5.36 -1.77 5.66
CA GLY A 33 -5.85 -1.70 7.03
C GLY A 33 -5.05 -0.72 7.88
N LYS A 34 -3.75 -0.70 7.73
CA LYS A 34 -2.87 0.23 8.46
C LYS A 34 -3.08 1.68 8.00
N VAL A 35 -3.22 1.92 6.71
CA VAL A 35 -3.52 3.26 6.17
C VAL A 35 -4.87 3.76 6.71
N ASN A 36 -5.89 2.91 6.72
CA ASN A 36 -7.20 3.27 7.27
C ASN A 36 -7.12 3.59 8.77
N SER A 37 -6.30 2.86 9.52
CA SER A 37 -6.06 3.15 10.94
C SER A 37 -5.38 4.51 11.13
N MET A 38 -4.41 4.83 10.28
CA MET A 38 -3.75 6.14 10.30
C MET A 38 -4.75 7.27 10.04
N LYS A 39 -5.60 7.11 9.03
CA LYS A 39 -6.65 8.10 8.72
C LYS A 39 -7.53 8.38 9.92
N ARG A 40 -8.00 7.33 10.60
CA ARG A 40 -8.83 7.47 11.80
C ARG A 40 -8.09 8.21 12.92
N ARG A 41 -6.82 7.91 13.13
CA ARG A 41 -6.02 8.59 14.15
C ARG A 41 -5.82 10.07 13.83
N PHE A 42 -5.63 10.43 12.57
CA PHE A 42 -5.55 11.85 12.20
C PHE A 42 -6.91 12.56 12.35
N GLU A 43 -8.02 11.89 12.07
CA GLU A 43 -9.34 12.45 12.35
C GLU A 43 -9.58 12.68 13.85
N GLU A 44 -9.17 11.73 14.68
CA GLU A 44 -9.21 11.88 16.15
C GLU A 44 -8.35 13.05 16.62
N LEU A 45 -7.15 13.17 16.05
CA LEU A 45 -6.23 14.25 16.39
C LEU A 45 -6.83 15.61 15.99
N ARG A 46 -7.47 15.71 14.84
CA ARG A 46 -8.17 16.91 14.43
C ARG A 46 -9.30 17.27 15.39
N ALA A 47 -10.10 16.29 15.79
CA ALA A 47 -11.17 16.49 16.75
C ALA A 47 -10.64 17.01 18.09
N LEU A 48 -9.52 16.46 18.56
CA LEU A 48 -8.85 16.94 19.76
C LEU A 48 -8.33 18.37 19.61
N MET A 49 -7.76 18.69 18.47
CA MET A 49 -7.28 20.04 18.18
C MET A 49 -8.44 21.05 18.16
N ASP A 50 -9.57 20.67 17.54
CA ASP A 50 -10.76 21.52 17.52
C ASP A 50 -11.32 21.75 18.94
N LYS A 51 -11.27 20.74 19.80
CA LYS A 51 -11.72 20.86 21.20
C LYS A 51 -10.89 21.88 21.99
N THR A 52 -9.62 22.08 21.63
CA THR A 52 -8.78 23.04 22.32
C THR A 52 -9.30 24.47 22.23
N LYS A 53 -10.16 24.77 21.25
CA LYS A 53 -10.82 26.07 21.12
C LYS A 53 -11.64 26.45 22.34
N GLY A 54 -12.12 25.45 23.07
CA GLY A 54 -12.94 25.67 24.26
C GLY A 54 -12.15 25.99 25.52
N TYR A 55 -10.84 25.68 25.58
CA TYR A 55 -10.06 25.88 26.79
C TYR A 55 -8.67 26.48 26.60
N TRP A 56 -8.09 26.39 25.40
CA TRP A 56 -6.80 27.03 25.10
C TRP A 56 -7.03 28.31 24.32
N LEU A 57 -7.34 29.35 25.07
CA LEU A 57 -7.68 30.67 24.52
C LEU A 57 -6.41 31.52 24.40
N GLY A 58 -6.48 32.51 23.49
CA GLY A 58 -5.42 33.47 23.28
C GLY A 58 -4.53 33.15 22.08
N GLU A 59 -3.52 33.98 21.92
CA GLU A 59 -2.66 33.96 20.74
C GLU A 59 -1.87 32.66 20.61
N GLY A 60 -1.38 32.12 21.74
CA GLY A 60 -0.62 30.86 21.73
C GLY A 60 -1.44 29.68 21.22
N GLY A 61 -2.68 29.56 21.70
CA GLY A 61 -3.60 28.51 21.23
C GLY A 61 -3.97 28.67 19.77
N ASP A 62 -4.25 29.89 19.35
CA ASP A 62 -4.59 30.20 17.94
C ASP A 62 -3.45 29.86 17.00
N LYS A 63 -2.22 30.23 17.34
CA LYS A 63 -1.05 29.91 16.52
C LYS A 63 -0.77 28.42 16.45
N HIS A 64 -0.95 27.70 17.55
CA HIS A 64 -0.74 26.25 17.59
C HIS A 64 -1.76 25.53 16.72
N ARG A 65 -3.02 25.91 16.81
CA ARG A 65 -4.07 25.34 15.95
C ARG A 65 -3.82 25.65 14.49
N GLN A 66 -3.41 26.88 14.15
CA GLN A 66 -3.11 27.26 12.78
C GLN A 66 -1.97 26.44 12.20
N LEU A 67 -0.91 26.20 12.99
CA LEU A 67 0.20 25.36 12.57
C LEU A 67 -0.28 23.95 12.25
N TYR A 68 -1.14 23.38 13.08
CA TYR A 68 -1.73 22.06 12.84
C TYR A 68 -2.54 22.04 11.55
N TYR A 69 -3.42 23.01 11.35
CA TYR A 69 -4.26 23.06 10.14
C TYR A 69 -3.43 23.25 8.87
N ASP A 70 -2.33 23.99 8.94
CA ASP A 70 -1.42 24.17 7.80
C ASP A 70 -0.74 22.85 7.43
N LEU A 71 -0.44 21.98 8.41
CA LEU A 71 0.16 20.69 8.16
C LEU A 71 -0.84 19.62 7.70
N GLU A 72 -2.13 19.88 7.84
CA GLU A 72 -3.18 18.91 7.52
C GLU A 72 -3.17 18.51 6.05
N LYS A 73 -2.93 19.45 5.14
CA LYS A 73 -2.86 19.18 3.71
C LYS A 73 -1.74 18.22 3.35
N ASP A 74 -0.57 18.41 3.99
CA ASP A 74 0.58 17.52 3.77
C ASP A 74 0.29 16.13 4.29
N THR A 75 -0.38 16.03 5.44
CA THR A 75 -0.80 14.76 6.03
C THR A 75 -1.79 14.02 5.12
N GLU A 76 -2.78 14.72 4.59
CA GLU A 76 -3.74 14.15 3.66
C GLU A 76 -3.07 13.62 2.40
N GLU A 77 -2.11 14.37 1.86
CA GLU A 77 -1.35 13.95 0.67
C GLU A 77 -0.50 12.71 0.95
N ILE A 78 0.15 12.65 2.11
CA ILE A 78 0.93 11.48 2.52
C ILE A 78 0.03 10.26 2.61
N LEU A 79 -1.14 10.38 3.25
CA LEU A 79 -2.09 9.28 3.38
C LEU A 79 -2.63 8.83 2.04
N ARG A 80 -2.88 9.77 1.13
CA ARG A 80 -3.32 9.45 -0.23
C ARG A 80 -2.28 8.61 -0.96
N ARG A 81 -1.02 9.02 -0.90
CA ARG A 81 0.09 8.29 -1.53
C ARG A 81 0.30 6.92 -0.91
N LEU A 82 0.24 6.82 0.41
CA LEU A 82 0.34 5.54 1.09
C LEU A 82 -0.81 4.60 0.69
N GLY A 83 -2.00 5.16 0.47
CA GLY A 83 -3.16 4.38 0.02
C GLY A 83 -3.04 3.83 -1.40
N GLU A 84 -2.16 4.40 -2.23
CA GLU A 84 -1.91 3.90 -3.57
C GLU A 84 -1.12 2.59 -3.58
N HIS A 85 -0.23 2.38 -2.59
CA HIS A 85 0.61 1.18 -2.53
C HIS A 85 -0.18 -0.14 -2.46
N PRO A 86 -1.24 -0.26 -1.65
CA PRO A 86 -2.06 -1.48 -1.67
C PRO A 86 -2.66 -1.75 -3.04
N THR A 87 -3.13 -0.72 -3.74
CA THR A 87 -3.67 -0.87 -5.10
C THR A 87 -2.59 -1.34 -6.07
N ASP A 88 -1.39 -0.80 -5.97
CA ASP A 88 -0.26 -1.21 -6.80
C ASP A 88 0.10 -2.68 -6.57
N LEU A 89 0.10 -3.13 -5.32
CA LEU A 89 0.37 -4.53 -4.98
C LEU A 89 -0.68 -5.47 -5.59
N VAL A 90 -1.95 -5.08 -5.56
CA VAL A 90 -3.02 -5.86 -6.20
C VAL A 90 -2.81 -5.94 -7.70
N THR A 91 -2.46 -4.83 -8.35
CA THR A 91 -2.19 -4.78 -9.78
C THR A 91 -1.03 -5.69 -10.16
N ILE A 92 0.05 -5.68 -9.38
CA ILE A 92 1.20 -6.55 -9.60
C ILE A 92 0.80 -8.02 -9.45
N ALA A 93 0.04 -8.36 -8.41
CA ALA A 93 -0.42 -9.72 -8.15
C ALA A 93 -1.28 -10.23 -9.31
N GLN A 94 -2.17 -9.40 -9.84
CA GLN A 94 -3.00 -9.76 -10.98
C GLN A 94 -2.17 -10.04 -12.23
N LYS A 95 -1.13 -9.26 -12.48
CA LYS A 95 -0.21 -9.50 -13.60
C LYS A 95 0.50 -10.84 -13.47
N TYR A 96 0.92 -11.21 -12.28
CA TYR A 96 1.53 -12.53 -12.06
C TYR A 96 0.54 -13.66 -12.31
N PHE A 97 -0.70 -13.54 -11.85
CA PHE A 97 -1.74 -14.53 -12.13
C PHE A 97 -1.99 -14.67 -13.63
N ASP A 98 -2.06 -13.56 -14.35
CA ASP A 98 -2.30 -13.55 -15.80
C ASP A 98 -1.17 -14.26 -16.56
N VAL A 99 0.08 -13.94 -16.22
CA VAL A 99 1.25 -14.57 -16.82
C VAL A 99 1.27 -16.06 -16.53
N GLU A 100 0.96 -16.46 -15.31
CA GLU A 100 0.90 -17.86 -14.92
C GLU A 100 -0.15 -18.62 -15.72
N MET A 101 -1.33 -18.05 -15.90
CA MET A 101 -2.39 -18.65 -16.73
C MET A 101 -1.94 -18.81 -18.18
N GLN A 102 -1.25 -17.83 -18.75
CA GLN A 102 -0.70 -17.91 -20.09
C GLN A 102 0.33 -19.02 -20.21
N ILE A 103 1.21 -19.18 -19.24
CA ILE A 103 2.21 -20.25 -19.21
C ILE A 103 1.52 -21.61 -19.16
N GLN A 104 0.52 -21.79 -18.31
CA GLN A 104 -0.24 -23.04 -18.21
C GLN A 104 -0.91 -23.37 -19.53
N GLN A 105 -1.47 -22.39 -20.23
CA GLN A 105 -2.09 -22.57 -21.53
C GLN A 105 -1.08 -23.07 -22.57
N VAL A 106 0.09 -22.44 -22.62
CA VAL A 106 1.16 -22.86 -23.55
C VAL A 106 1.61 -24.29 -23.24
N VAL A 107 1.78 -24.66 -22.00
CA VAL A 107 2.17 -26.00 -21.59
C VAL A 107 1.12 -27.03 -22.02
N GLN A 108 -0.16 -26.72 -21.90
CA GLN A 108 -1.24 -27.62 -22.31
C GLN A 108 -1.32 -27.79 -23.82
N GLU A 109 -0.91 -26.81 -24.59
CA GLU A 109 -0.89 -26.85 -26.06
C GLU A 109 0.32 -27.58 -26.64
N LEU A 110 1.35 -27.83 -25.84
CA LEU A 110 2.54 -28.53 -26.29
C LEU A 110 2.25 -30.01 -26.53
N PRO A 111 2.77 -30.61 -27.62
CA PRO A 111 2.66 -32.05 -27.85
C PRO A 111 3.33 -32.83 -26.73
N GLY A 112 2.72 -33.94 -26.33
CA GLY A 112 3.22 -34.75 -25.21
C GLY A 112 4.62 -35.34 -25.41
N ASP A 113 5.04 -35.52 -26.66
CA ASP A 113 6.37 -36.02 -26.99
C ASP A 113 7.48 -34.95 -26.92
N VAL A 114 7.12 -33.71 -26.78
CA VAL A 114 8.06 -32.59 -26.59
C VAL A 114 8.40 -32.37 -25.14
N ILE A 115 7.51 -32.77 -24.23
CA ILE A 115 7.67 -32.63 -22.79
C ILE A 115 8.34 -33.88 -22.26
N VAL A 116 9.58 -33.76 -21.87
CA VAL A 116 10.38 -34.88 -21.35
C VAL A 116 10.58 -34.74 -19.84
#